data_0399c2657ebb80f4d02592cd8634aca2
#
_entry.id   0399c2657ebb80f4d02592cd8634aca2
#
_cell.length_a   1.000
_cell.length_b   1.000
_cell.length_c   1.000
_cell.angle_alpha   90.00
_cell.angle_beta   90.00
_cell.angle_gamma   90.00
#
_symmetry.space_group_name_H-M   'P 1'
#
loop_
_entity.id
_entity.type
_entity.pdbx_description
1 polymer ?
#
loop_
_entity_poly.entity_id
_entity_poly.type
_entity_poly.pdbx_seq_one_letter_code
_entity_poly.pdbx_strand_id
1 'polypeptide(L)'
;MNDDIRPAVDSDTAAVKAVTDAAYHHYIARIGVVPAPMQADHAANVAAGRVFVTGDPVHGVLVLVPEADHLYLDSISVSPEAKGTGVGRRLLEFVEERARELGLPEVRLLTNAMMWENQKLYVHFGYELVERTVTGVYDRFHYRKRV
;
A
#
# COMPACT_ATOMS: atom_id res chain seq x y z
N MET A 1 13.77 -6.20 16.97
CA MET A 1 13.35 -5.93 16.65
C MET A 1 12.57 -5.56 16.03
N ASN A 2 12.39 -5.31 16.27
CA ASN A 2 11.43 -5.45 15.49
C ASN A 2 10.97 -4.18 14.96
N ASP A 3 10.77 -4.09 13.77
CA ASP A 3 10.20 -2.94 13.14
C ASP A 3 8.71 -3.03 13.34
N ASP A 4 8.27 -2.68 14.50
CA ASP A 4 6.86 -2.72 14.82
C ASP A 4 6.10 -1.78 13.91
N ILE A 5 5.09 -2.32 13.27
CA ILE A 5 4.17 -1.55 12.45
C ILE A 5 3.15 -0.94 13.40
N ARG A 6 3.02 0.36 13.37
CA ARG A 6 2.16 1.12 14.29
C ARG A 6 1.26 2.11 13.55
N PRO A 7 0.14 2.52 14.14
CA PRO A 7 -0.65 3.62 13.58
C PRO A 7 0.18 4.89 13.50
N ALA A 8 0.07 5.60 12.37
CA ALA A 8 0.73 6.89 12.21
C ALA A 8 0.03 7.96 13.07
N VAL A 9 0.81 8.89 13.57
CA VAL A 9 0.32 10.06 14.30
C VAL A 9 0.63 11.32 13.48
N ASP A 10 0.05 12.46 13.86
CA ASP A 10 0.16 13.70 13.08
C ASP A 10 1.61 14.06 12.74
N SER A 11 2.54 13.85 13.65
CA SER A 11 3.95 14.15 13.42
C SER A 11 4.61 13.25 12.38
N ASP A 12 3.97 12.15 11.99
CA ASP A 12 4.47 11.25 10.94
C ASP A 12 4.09 11.71 9.53
N THR A 13 3.18 12.66 9.38
CA THR A 13 2.58 13.03 8.08
C THR A 13 3.64 13.41 7.04
N ALA A 14 4.64 14.19 7.42
CA ALA A 14 5.70 14.58 6.49
C ALA A 14 6.52 13.36 6.03
N ALA A 15 6.82 12.44 6.93
CA ALA A 15 7.55 11.21 6.60
C ALA A 15 6.71 10.29 5.72
N VAL A 16 5.40 10.18 5.99
CA VAL A 16 4.47 9.41 5.15
C VAL A 16 4.50 9.92 3.72
N LYS A 17 4.41 11.23 3.53
CA LYS A 17 4.49 11.84 2.21
C LYS A 17 5.83 11.55 1.53
N ALA A 18 6.92 11.75 2.25
CA ALA A 18 8.27 11.57 1.70
C ALA A 18 8.51 10.12 1.24
N VAL A 19 8.12 9.15 2.05
CA VAL A 19 8.28 7.73 1.72
C VAL A 19 7.40 7.35 0.52
N THR A 20 6.15 7.83 0.51
CA THR A 20 5.23 7.57 -0.61
C THR A 20 5.77 8.15 -1.91
N ASP A 21 6.19 9.41 -1.89
CA ASP A 21 6.75 10.05 -3.08
C ASP A 21 7.99 9.32 -3.59
N ALA A 22 8.90 8.96 -2.69
CA ALA A 22 10.12 8.23 -3.06
C ALA A 22 9.82 6.86 -3.68
N ALA A 23 8.80 6.18 -3.17
CA ALA A 23 8.43 4.85 -3.66
C ALA A 23 7.76 4.89 -5.04
N TYR A 24 6.98 5.93 -5.34
CA TYR A 24 6.18 6.00 -6.56
C TYR A 24 6.72 6.95 -7.63
N HIS A 25 7.66 7.82 -7.31
CA HIS A 25 8.15 8.86 -8.21
C HIS A 25 8.59 8.32 -9.58
N HIS A 26 9.30 7.20 -9.61
CA HIS A 26 9.82 6.62 -10.85
C HIS A 26 8.71 6.13 -11.80
N TYR A 27 7.49 5.93 -11.30
CA TYR A 27 6.36 5.53 -12.15
C TYR A 27 5.77 6.67 -12.96
N ILE A 28 6.05 7.93 -12.59
CA ILE A 28 5.48 9.10 -13.31
C ILE A 28 5.83 9.03 -14.79
N ALA A 29 7.11 8.82 -15.12
CA ALA A 29 7.56 8.74 -16.51
C ALA A 29 6.99 7.51 -17.23
N ARG A 30 6.91 6.36 -16.53
CA ARG A 30 6.45 5.11 -17.11
C ARG A 30 4.95 5.14 -17.42
N ILE A 31 4.15 5.69 -16.52
CA ILE A 31 2.69 5.70 -16.62
C ILE A 31 2.19 6.92 -17.39
N GLY A 32 2.92 8.04 -17.30
CA GLY A 32 2.54 9.31 -17.93
C GLY A 32 1.65 10.20 -17.08
N VAL A 33 1.33 9.79 -15.86
CA VAL A 33 0.57 10.59 -14.89
C VAL A 33 1.13 10.36 -13.50
N VAL A 34 0.83 11.28 -12.58
CA VAL A 34 1.24 11.12 -11.17
C VAL A 34 0.40 10.02 -10.53
N PRO A 35 1.04 8.98 -9.95
CA PRO A 35 0.29 7.93 -9.26
C PRO A 35 -0.59 8.46 -8.14
N ALA A 36 -1.78 7.89 -7.98
CA ALA A 36 -2.76 8.35 -7.00
C ALA A 36 -2.22 8.44 -5.56
N PRO A 37 -1.38 7.50 -5.07
CA PRO A 37 -0.84 7.61 -3.71
C PRO A 37 -0.05 8.89 -3.47
N MET A 38 0.62 9.44 -4.49
CA MET A 38 1.38 10.68 -4.35
C MET A 38 0.47 11.91 -4.22
N GLN A 39 -0.79 11.80 -4.62
CA GLN A 39 -1.78 12.87 -4.58
C GLN A 39 -2.75 12.76 -3.40
N ALA A 40 -2.58 11.74 -2.56
CA ALA A 40 -3.48 11.50 -1.43
C ALA A 40 -3.35 12.60 -0.38
N ASP A 41 -4.45 12.85 0.33
CA ASP A 41 -4.44 13.72 1.49
C ASP A 41 -3.92 12.92 2.69
N HIS A 42 -2.61 12.92 2.88
CA HIS A 42 -1.95 12.12 3.92
C HIS A 42 -2.39 12.53 5.33
N ALA A 43 -2.57 13.83 5.57
CA ALA A 43 -3.00 14.30 6.88
C ALA A 43 -4.40 13.79 7.22
N ALA A 44 -5.32 13.82 6.24
CA ALA A 44 -6.67 13.29 6.44
C ALA A 44 -6.66 11.78 6.69
N ASN A 45 -5.84 11.04 5.95
CA ASN A 45 -5.72 9.60 6.13
C ASN A 45 -5.14 9.24 7.51
N VAL A 46 -4.15 9.98 7.98
CA VAL A 46 -3.59 9.81 9.32
C VAL A 46 -4.65 10.08 10.38
N ALA A 47 -5.37 11.19 10.26
CA ALA A 47 -6.43 11.56 11.20
C ALA A 47 -7.56 10.53 11.24
N ALA A 48 -7.84 9.88 10.10
CA ALA A 48 -8.89 8.85 9.99
C ALA A 48 -8.43 7.47 10.52
N GLY A 49 -7.19 7.33 10.96
CA GLY A 49 -6.66 6.06 11.46
C GLY A 49 -6.38 5.02 10.37
N ARG A 50 -6.17 5.47 9.14
CA ARG A 50 -5.95 4.58 7.98
C ARG A 50 -4.49 4.26 7.71
N VAL A 51 -3.57 5.02 8.31
CA VAL A 51 -2.14 4.94 7.98
C VAL A 51 -1.38 4.20 9.05
N PHE A 52 -0.54 3.26 8.62
CA PHE A 52 0.37 2.52 9.48
C PHE A 52 1.80 2.72 8.96
N VAL A 53 2.73 2.86 9.88
CA VAL A 53 4.13 3.15 9.55
C VAL A 53 5.05 2.19 10.29
N THR A 54 6.25 2.02 9.76
CA THR A 54 7.30 1.24 10.40
C THR A 54 8.66 1.89 10.18
N GLY A 55 9.54 1.73 11.15
CA GLY A 55 10.92 2.23 11.09
C GLY A 55 11.11 3.57 11.76
N ASP A 56 12.36 3.84 12.16
CA ASP A 56 12.78 5.11 12.73
C ASP A 56 14.19 5.43 12.18
N PRO A 57 14.29 6.31 11.18
CA PRO A 57 13.19 7.04 10.53
C PRO A 57 12.23 6.11 9.78
N VAL A 58 11.01 6.58 9.52
CA VAL A 58 9.99 5.80 8.81
C VAL A 58 10.52 5.38 7.43
N HIS A 59 10.40 4.09 7.13
CA HIS A 59 10.82 3.54 5.84
C HIS A 59 9.74 2.67 5.18
N GLY A 60 8.61 2.44 5.85
CA GLY A 60 7.48 1.71 5.29
C GLY A 60 6.16 2.36 5.69
N VAL A 61 5.22 2.39 4.75
CA VAL A 61 3.90 3.02 4.94
C VAL A 61 2.81 2.14 4.33
N LEU A 62 1.72 1.97 5.06
CA LEU A 62 0.50 1.34 4.58
C LEU A 62 -0.68 2.30 4.72
N VAL A 63 -1.56 2.31 3.74
CA VAL A 63 -2.87 2.95 3.87
C VAL A 63 -3.94 1.88 3.68
N LEU A 64 -4.74 1.68 4.73
CA LEU A 64 -5.76 0.63 4.79
C LEU A 64 -7.14 1.25 5.01
N VAL A 65 -8.12 0.80 4.23
CA VAL A 65 -9.49 1.28 4.35
C VAL A 65 -10.41 0.07 4.59
N PRO A 66 -10.93 -0.09 5.82
CA PRO A 66 -11.91 -1.16 6.09
C PRO A 66 -13.21 -0.88 5.33
N GLU A 67 -13.67 -1.88 4.59
CA GLU A 67 -14.94 -1.87 3.88
C GLU A 67 -15.88 -2.89 4.53
N ALA A 68 -17.11 -3.00 4.03
CA ALA A 68 -18.13 -3.87 4.63
C ALA A 68 -17.74 -5.34 4.62
N ASP A 69 -17.07 -5.80 3.57
CA ASP A 69 -16.76 -7.21 3.36
C ASP A 69 -15.30 -7.50 3.02
N HIS A 70 -14.42 -6.50 3.11
CA HIS A 70 -12.99 -6.67 2.84
C HIS A 70 -12.18 -5.53 3.44
N LEU A 71 -10.89 -5.76 3.60
CA LEU A 71 -9.94 -4.70 3.90
C LEU A 71 -9.30 -4.24 2.58
N TYR A 72 -9.45 -2.96 2.26
CA TYR A 72 -8.87 -2.41 1.04
C TYR A 72 -7.47 -1.87 1.33
N LEU A 73 -6.47 -2.44 0.65
CA LEU A 73 -5.10 -1.94 0.69
C LEU A 73 -5.00 -0.82 -0.36
N ASP A 74 -5.10 0.42 0.11
CA ASP A 74 -5.09 1.59 -0.76
C ASP A 74 -3.69 1.89 -1.30
N SER A 75 -2.66 1.79 -0.46
CA SER A 75 -1.28 1.89 -0.90
C SER A 75 -0.31 1.21 0.05
N ILE A 76 0.81 0.78 -0.51
CA ILE A 76 1.96 0.25 0.22
C ILE A 76 3.20 0.93 -0.34
N SER A 77 4.03 1.47 0.53
CA SER A 77 5.23 2.21 0.13
C SER A 77 6.42 1.79 0.99
N VAL A 78 7.54 1.50 0.34
CA VAL A 78 8.80 1.16 1.00
C VAL A 78 9.87 2.10 0.45
N SER A 79 10.63 2.73 1.35
CA SER A 79 11.75 3.59 0.96
C SER A 79 12.72 2.81 0.07
N PRO A 80 13.31 3.43 -0.96
CA PRO A 80 14.29 2.75 -1.80
C PRO A 80 15.43 2.11 -1.00
N GLU A 81 15.87 2.74 0.07
CA GLU A 81 16.95 2.23 0.93
C GLU A 81 16.55 0.96 1.68
N ALA A 82 15.27 0.74 1.90
CA ALA A 82 14.76 -0.42 2.62
C ALA A 82 14.32 -1.55 1.71
N LYS A 83 14.38 -1.39 0.40
CA LYS A 83 14.05 -2.45 -0.55
C LYS A 83 15.00 -3.64 -0.38
N GLY A 84 14.44 -4.84 -0.46
CA GLY A 84 15.22 -6.07 -0.31
C GLY A 84 15.51 -6.47 1.12
N THR A 85 14.98 -5.72 2.11
CA THR A 85 15.19 -6.00 3.54
C THR A 85 14.05 -6.78 4.18
N GLY A 86 13.00 -7.10 3.43
CA GLY A 86 11.82 -7.81 3.94
C GLY A 86 10.74 -6.91 4.51
N VAL A 87 10.88 -5.58 4.42
CA VAL A 87 9.88 -4.64 4.91
C VAL A 87 8.55 -4.82 4.19
N GLY A 88 8.56 -4.87 2.86
CA GLY A 88 7.35 -5.06 2.06
C GLY A 88 6.60 -6.33 2.44
N ARG A 89 7.32 -7.43 2.67
CA ARG A 89 6.75 -8.68 3.11
C ARG A 89 6.07 -8.53 4.48
N ARG A 90 6.76 -7.92 5.44
CA ARG A 90 6.18 -7.70 6.78
C ARG A 90 4.93 -6.83 6.73
N LEU A 91 4.94 -5.81 5.87
CA LEU A 91 3.77 -4.96 5.67
C LEU A 91 2.59 -5.76 5.12
N LEU A 92 2.81 -6.61 4.12
CA LEU A 92 1.74 -7.45 3.57
C LEU A 92 1.21 -8.46 4.59
N GLU A 93 2.09 -9.05 5.41
CA GLU A 93 1.68 -9.93 6.49
C GLU A 93 0.80 -9.19 7.52
N PHE A 94 1.17 -7.96 7.85
CA PHE A 94 0.39 -7.13 8.75
C PHE A 94 -1.01 -6.84 8.19
N VAL A 95 -1.14 -6.58 6.89
CA VAL A 95 -2.45 -6.34 6.25
C VAL A 95 -3.37 -7.54 6.47
N GLU A 96 -2.86 -8.76 6.28
CA GLU A 96 -3.65 -9.97 6.47
C GLU A 96 -4.08 -10.15 7.93
N GLU A 97 -3.16 -9.92 8.86
CA GLU A 97 -3.46 -9.99 10.29
C GLU A 97 -4.52 -8.96 10.67
N ARG A 98 -4.39 -7.75 10.12
CA ARG A 98 -5.36 -6.68 10.39
C ARG A 98 -6.75 -7.04 9.87
N ALA A 99 -6.84 -7.64 8.68
CA ALA A 99 -8.11 -8.10 8.15
C ALA A 99 -8.75 -9.14 9.07
N ARG A 100 -7.96 -10.09 9.57
CA ARG A 100 -8.45 -11.11 10.52
C ARG A 100 -8.93 -10.48 11.82
N GLU A 101 -8.18 -9.53 12.38
CA GLU A 101 -8.56 -8.82 13.59
C GLU A 101 -9.90 -8.09 13.44
N LEU A 102 -10.15 -7.53 12.25
CA LEU A 102 -11.39 -6.82 11.95
C LEU A 102 -12.54 -7.74 11.55
N GLY A 103 -12.28 -9.05 11.45
CA GLY A 103 -13.31 -10.00 11.02
C GLY A 103 -13.62 -9.93 9.53
N LEU A 104 -12.71 -9.38 8.73
CA LEU A 104 -12.90 -9.24 7.29
C LEU A 104 -12.31 -10.45 6.57
N PRO A 105 -13.06 -11.07 5.63
CA PRO A 105 -12.64 -12.35 5.05
C PRO A 105 -11.59 -12.24 3.97
N GLU A 106 -11.34 -11.06 3.43
CA GLU A 106 -10.37 -10.88 2.35
C GLU A 106 -9.76 -9.49 2.33
N VAL A 107 -8.61 -9.41 1.67
CA VAL A 107 -7.93 -8.16 1.33
C VAL A 107 -8.10 -7.94 -0.17
N ARG A 108 -8.40 -6.71 -0.57
CA ARG A 108 -8.45 -6.30 -1.98
C ARG A 108 -7.53 -5.12 -2.22
N LEU A 109 -6.99 -5.07 -3.42
CA LEU A 109 -6.17 -3.95 -3.86
C LEU A 109 -6.29 -3.80 -5.37
N LEU A 110 -5.89 -2.64 -5.88
CA LEU A 110 -5.70 -2.46 -7.30
C LEU A 110 -4.32 -1.85 -7.55
N THR A 111 -3.79 -2.10 -8.74
CA THR A 111 -2.50 -1.55 -9.15
C THR A 111 -2.58 -1.17 -10.63
N ASN A 112 -1.83 -0.15 -11.02
CA ASN A 112 -1.72 0.22 -12.43
C ASN A 112 -1.03 -0.92 -13.20
N ALA A 113 -1.52 -1.20 -14.40
CA ALA A 113 -0.96 -2.26 -15.25
C ALA A 113 0.53 -2.07 -15.56
N MET A 114 1.04 -0.85 -15.48
CA MET A 114 2.45 -0.52 -15.72
C MET A 114 3.34 -0.71 -14.50
N MET A 115 2.77 -1.06 -13.35
CA MET A 115 3.54 -1.32 -12.12
C MET A 115 3.87 -2.80 -12.00
N TRP A 116 4.69 -3.31 -12.90
CA TRP A 116 5.00 -4.73 -13.05
C TRP A 116 5.61 -5.35 -11.78
N GLU A 117 6.45 -4.61 -11.10
CA GLU A 117 7.14 -5.06 -9.89
C GLU A 117 6.13 -5.36 -8.77
N ASN A 118 5.13 -4.48 -8.63
CA ASN A 118 4.08 -4.66 -7.63
C ASN A 118 3.20 -5.87 -7.96
N GLN A 119 2.86 -6.07 -9.23
CA GLN A 119 2.06 -7.21 -9.66
C GLN A 119 2.74 -8.53 -9.31
N LYS A 120 4.05 -8.64 -9.59
CA LYS A 120 4.82 -9.84 -9.25
C LYS A 120 4.83 -10.09 -7.76
N LEU A 121 4.98 -9.03 -6.97
CA LEU A 121 4.98 -9.11 -5.51
C LEU A 121 3.64 -9.66 -5.01
N TYR A 122 2.53 -9.11 -5.46
CA TYR A 122 1.21 -9.54 -5.01
C TYR A 122 0.91 -10.99 -5.37
N VAL A 123 1.21 -11.40 -6.59
CA VAL A 123 1.01 -12.79 -7.02
C VAL A 123 1.88 -13.72 -6.19
N HIS A 124 3.12 -13.34 -5.92
CA HIS A 124 4.04 -14.12 -5.09
C HIS A 124 3.47 -14.34 -3.67
N PHE A 125 2.77 -13.35 -3.13
CA PHE A 125 2.17 -13.44 -1.79
C PHE A 125 0.75 -14.01 -1.79
N GLY A 126 0.33 -14.59 -2.91
CA GLY A 126 -0.92 -15.34 -2.96
C GLY A 126 -2.14 -14.54 -3.37
N TYR A 127 -1.98 -13.31 -3.83
CA TYR A 127 -3.08 -12.53 -4.38
C TYR A 127 -3.44 -13.07 -5.76
N GLU A 128 -4.73 -13.08 -6.06
CA GLU A 128 -5.23 -13.51 -7.39
C GLU A 128 -5.82 -12.32 -8.14
N LEU A 129 -5.54 -12.27 -9.43
CA LEU A 129 -6.12 -11.28 -10.34
C LEU A 129 -7.58 -11.64 -10.59
N VAL A 130 -8.50 -10.73 -10.27
CA VAL A 130 -9.93 -10.98 -10.41
C VAL A 130 -10.58 -10.13 -11.50
N GLU A 131 -9.97 -8.99 -11.86
CA GLU A 131 -10.56 -8.08 -12.82
C GLU A 131 -9.50 -7.12 -13.37
N ARG A 132 -9.70 -6.69 -14.62
CA ARG A 132 -8.95 -5.59 -15.23
C ARG A 132 -9.94 -4.54 -15.68
N THR A 133 -9.69 -3.29 -15.32
CA THR A 133 -10.52 -2.16 -15.74
C THR A 133 -9.67 -1.13 -16.48
N VAL A 134 -10.21 -0.58 -17.57
CA VAL A 134 -9.57 0.48 -18.34
C VAL A 134 -10.53 1.65 -18.42
N THR A 135 -10.11 2.81 -17.91
CA THR A 135 -10.90 4.04 -17.93
C THR A 135 -9.97 5.19 -18.32
N GLY A 136 -10.07 5.63 -19.58
CA GLY A 136 -9.17 6.65 -20.11
C GLY A 136 -7.72 6.17 -20.08
N VAL A 137 -6.85 6.91 -19.38
CA VAL A 137 -5.42 6.57 -19.24
C VAL A 137 -5.18 5.56 -18.12
N TYR A 138 -6.20 5.20 -17.36
CA TYR A 138 -6.05 4.31 -16.21
C TYR A 138 -6.36 2.87 -16.60
N ASP A 139 -5.32 2.05 -16.65
CA ASP A 139 -5.39 0.61 -16.86
C ASP A 139 -5.03 -0.05 -15.54
N ARG A 140 -5.98 -0.72 -14.90
CA ARG A 140 -5.85 -1.22 -13.54
C ARG A 140 -6.13 -2.69 -13.45
N PHE A 141 -5.30 -3.38 -12.67
CA PHE A 141 -5.49 -4.77 -12.28
C PHE A 141 -6.00 -4.82 -10.84
N HIS A 142 -7.09 -5.57 -10.62
CA HIS A 142 -7.72 -5.75 -9.32
C HIS A 142 -7.36 -7.12 -8.78
N TYR A 143 -6.83 -7.14 -7.56
CA TYR A 143 -6.39 -8.36 -6.88
C TYR A 143 -7.16 -8.56 -5.58
N ARG A 144 -7.29 -9.81 -5.19
CA ARG A 144 -7.79 -10.16 -3.85
C ARG A 144 -7.01 -11.33 -3.28
N LYS A 145 -7.04 -11.42 -1.93
CA LYS A 145 -6.54 -12.58 -1.20
C LYS A 145 -7.48 -12.86 -0.04
N ARG A 146 -7.97 -14.09 0.07
CA ARG A 146 -8.76 -14.52 1.22
C ARG A 146 -7.84 -14.80 2.39
N VAL A 147 -8.27 -14.41 3.57
CA VAL A 147 -7.47 -14.52 4.77
C VAL A 147 -8.18 -15.27 5.90
#